data_690af2ef49e429d7a8bdeceabbbbd7eb
#
_entry.id   690af2ef49e429d7a8bdeceabbbbd7eb
#
_cell.length_a   1.000
_cell.length_b   1.000
_cell.length_c   1.000
_cell.angle_alpha   90.00
_cell.angle_beta   90.00
_cell.angle_gamma   90.00
#
_symmetry.space_group_name_H-M   'P 1'
#
loop_
_entity.id
_entity.type
_entity.pdbx_description
1 polymer ?
#
loop_
_entity_poly.entity_id
_entity_poly.type
_entity_poly.pdbx_seq_one_letter_code
_entity_poly.pdbx_strand_id
1 'polypeptide(L)'
;RNGYYPKTVRTEVGDVDLKVPRDRNGTFEPVTVPVGQRRMCGLDQMVISLYAKGLTTGDITAHLHDVYDQDLDRSMISRITDTVLGDLEAWQSRPLDAIYPVMLVDGIRIKIRDGSVTNRVVYVVMGITMEGERDILGLWVGPTGGESSKFWLGVMTELRNRGVADVLVLCCDGLKGLPDAIRGTWP
;
A
#
# COMPACT_ATOMS: atom_id res chain seq x y z
N ARG A 1 25.07 16.21 -37.58
CA ARG A 1 24.97 14.99 -36.75
C ARG A 1 24.80 15.44 -35.32
N ASN A 2 23.70 15.02 -34.70
CA ASN A 2 23.39 15.26 -33.30
C ASN A 2 24.25 14.32 -32.47
N GLY A 3 24.79 14.77 -31.34
CA GLY A 3 25.66 13.97 -30.51
C GLY A 3 24.91 12.95 -29.63
N TYR A 4 25.69 12.22 -28.85
CA TYR A 4 25.20 11.33 -27.79
C TYR A 4 25.73 11.82 -26.45
N TYR A 5 25.03 11.52 -25.37
CA TYR A 5 25.59 11.63 -24.01
C TYR A 5 25.57 10.26 -23.32
N PRO A 6 26.62 9.96 -22.53
CA PRO A 6 26.64 8.72 -21.76
C PRO A 6 25.63 8.79 -20.61
N LYS A 7 24.95 7.70 -20.36
CA LYS A 7 24.00 7.55 -19.27
C LYS A 7 24.07 6.12 -18.73
N THR A 8 24.46 5.97 -17.49
CA THR A 8 24.37 4.69 -16.80
C THR A 8 22.98 4.53 -16.23
N VAL A 9 22.36 3.40 -16.54
CA VAL A 9 21.00 3.05 -16.09
C VAL A 9 21.07 1.75 -15.33
N ARG A 10 20.54 1.74 -14.12
CA ARG A 10 20.38 0.53 -13.31
C ARG A 10 19.22 -0.32 -13.84
N THR A 11 19.52 -1.58 -14.11
CA THR A 11 18.54 -2.57 -14.58
C THR A 11 18.51 -3.76 -13.64
N GLU A 12 17.58 -4.68 -13.87
CA GLU A 12 17.45 -5.93 -13.11
C GLU A 12 18.68 -6.86 -13.26
N VAL A 13 19.49 -6.63 -14.29
CA VAL A 13 20.68 -7.44 -14.60
C VAL A 13 21.99 -6.67 -14.39
N GLY A 14 21.97 -5.55 -13.66
CA GLY A 14 23.12 -4.71 -13.39
C GLY A 14 23.09 -3.34 -14.05
N ASP A 15 24.16 -2.58 -13.90
CA ASP A 15 24.33 -1.27 -14.50
C ASP A 15 24.63 -1.39 -15.99
N VAL A 16 23.86 -0.69 -16.84
CA VAL A 16 24.03 -0.67 -18.29
C VAL A 16 24.39 0.75 -18.74
N ASP A 17 25.53 0.89 -19.40
CA ASP A 17 25.95 2.15 -20.01
C ASP A 17 25.31 2.35 -21.38
N LEU A 18 24.48 3.38 -21.48
CA LEU A 18 23.78 3.75 -22.68
C LEU A 18 24.38 5.02 -23.34
N LYS A 19 24.39 5.05 -24.66
CA LYS A 19 24.65 6.25 -25.44
C LYS A 19 23.33 6.82 -25.90
N VAL A 20 22.79 7.77 -25.14
CA VAL A 20 21.48 8.38 -25.43
C VAL A 20 21.67 9.48 -26.48
N PRO A 21 20.93 9.41 -27.60
CA PRO A 21 20.99 10.46 -28.62
C PRO A 21 20.40 11.77 -28.10
N ARG A 22 20.94 12.88 -28.60
CA ARG A 22 20.42 14.23 -28.34
C ARG A 22 20.31 15.03 -29.62
N ASP A 23 19.33 15.88 -29.67
CA ASP A 23 19.23 16.90 -30.74
C ASP A 23 19.83 18.25 -30.28
N ARG A 24 20.02 19.17 -31.22
CA ARG A 24 20.56 20.50 -30.95
C ARG A 24 19.61 21.39 -30.14
N ASN A 25 18.32 21.16 -30.26
CA ASN A 25 17.29 21.99 -29.66
C ASN A 25 16.82 21.43 -28.29
N GLY A 26 17.33 20.24 -27.87
CA GLY A 26 16.94 19.60 -26.61
C GLY A 26 15.50 19.13 -26.54
N THR A 27 14.84 18.99 -27.68
CA THR A 27 13.42 18.61 -27.76
C THR A 27 13.20 17.09 -27.85
N PHE A 28 14.26 16.31 -28.09
CA PHE A 28 14.17 14.87 -28.19
C PHE A 28 14.07 14.24 -26.80
N GLU A 29 12.94 13.60 -26.52
CA GLU A 29 12.74 12.79 -25.34
C GLU A 29 12.88 11.29 -25.66
N PRO A 30 13.89 10.59 -25.09
CA PRO A 30 14.05 9.16 -25.29
C PRO A 30 12.90 8.39 -24.65
N VAL A 31 12.19 7.58 -25.44
CA VAL A 31 11.04 6.77 -24.96
C VAL A 31 11.50 5.65 -24.03
N THR A 32 12.64 5.01 -24.33
CA THR A 32 13.13 3.84 -23.58
C THR A 32 13.69 4.22 -22.20
N VAL A 33 14.35 5.38 -22.12
CA VAL A 33 14.93 5.90 -20.87
C VAL A 33 14.73 7.40 -20.81
N PRO A 34 13.60 7.88 -20.31
CA PRO A 34 13.28 9.30 -20.20
C PRO A 34 14.35 10.13 -19.52
N VAL A 35 14.36 11.44 -19.82
CA VAL A 35 15.30 12.38 -19.17
C VAL A 35 15.09 12.36 -17.68
N GLY A 36 16.19 12.24 -16.91
CA GLY A 36 16.15 12.17 -15.44
C GLY A 36 15.97 10.74 -14.88
N GLN A 37 15.47 9.79 -15.63
CA GLN A 37 15.33 8.41 -15.19
C GLN A 37 16.69 7.69 -15.22
N ARG A 38 17.12 7.17 -14.08
CA ARG A 38 18.38 6.40 -13.94
C ARG A 38 18.13 4.92 -13.63
N ARG A 39 16.86 4.47 -13.62
CA ARG A 39 16.45 3.09 -13.39
C ARG A 39 15.44 2.67 -14.43
N MET A 40 15.53 1.45 -14.90
CA MET A 40 14.46 0.86 -15.71
C MET A 40 13.30 0.41 -14.80
N CYS A 41 12.09 0.45 -15.34
CA CYS A 41 10.90 -0.06 -14.65
C CYS A 41 11.09 -1.55 -14.32
N GLY A 42 10.91 -1.92 -13.06
CA GLY A 42 11.07 -3.31 -12.58
C GLY A 42 11.67 -3.36 -11.20
N LEU A 43 12.74 -2.64 -10.95
CA LEU A 43 13.41 -2.63 -9.64
C LEU A 43 12.51 -2.09 -8.53
N ASP A 44 11.77 -1.03 -8.80
CA ASP A 44 10.85 -0.44 -7.82
C ASP A 44 9.70 -1.42 -7.53
N GLN A 45 9.16 -2.09 -8.57
CA GLN A 45 8.13 -3.12 -8.41
C GLN A 45 8.66 -4.35 -7.67
N MET A 46 9.91 -4.75 -7.92
CA MET A 46 10.57 -5.84 -7.20
C MET A 46 10.72 -5.50 -5.71
N VAL A 47 11.22 -4.31 -5.38
CA VAL A 47 11.34 -3.82 -4.00
C VAL A 47 9.97 -3.84 -3.31
N ILE A 48 8.92 -3.31 -3.95
CA ILE A 48 7.55 -3.31 -3.42
C ILE A 48 7.06 -4.75 -3.21
N SER A 49 7.30 -5.66 -4.16
CA SER A 49 6.89 -7.07 -4.05
C SER A 49 7.59 -7.78 -2.89
N LEU A 50 8.89 -7.55 -2.68
CA LEU A 50 9.64 -8.13 -1.57
C LEU A 50 9.17 -7.56 -0.23
N TYR A 51 8.92 -6.25 -0.18
CA TYR A 51 8.39 -5.59 1.00
C TYR A 51 6.98 -6.10 1.37
N ALA A 52 6.10 -6.26 0.39
CA ALA A 52 4.77 -6.85 0.58
C ALA A 52 4.80 -8.30 1.08
N LYS A 53 5.88 -9.04 0.80
CA LYS A 53 6.14 -10.39 1.35
C LYS A 53 6.67 -10.37 2.79
N GLY A 54 6.85 -9.19 3.39
CA GLY A 54 7.27 -9.02 4.78
C GLY A 54 8.77 -8.91 5.00
N LEU A 55 9.59 -8.75 3.94
CA LEU A 55 11.02 -8.53 4.09
C LEU A 55 11.28 -7.12 4.66
N THR A 56 12.26 -7.03 5.56
CA THR A 56 12.71 -5.73 6.05
C THR A 56 13.54 -5.01 4.99
N THR A 57 13.71 -3.69 5.13
CA THR A 57 14.59 -2.92 4.22
C THR A 57 16.01 -3.46 4.17
N GLY A 58 16.51 -4.04 5.28
CA GLY A 58 17.82 -4.69 5.34
C GLY A 58 17.86 -6.00 4.55
N ASP A 59 16.82 -6.84 4.69
CA ASP A 59 16.72 -8.11 3.94
C ASP A 59 16.60 -7.86 2.44
N ILE A 60 15.86 -6.82 2.05
CA ILE A 60 15.74 -6.41 0.64
C ILE A 60 17.09 -5.95 0.09
N THR A 61 17.84 -5.12 0.85
CA THR A 61 19.20 -4.70 0.46
C THR A 61 20.10 -5.91 0.24
N ALA A 62 20.13 -6.84 1.20
CA ALA A 62 20.94 -8.06 1.10
C ALA A 62 20.51 -8.92 -0.10
N HIS A 63 19.22 -9.14 -0.29
CA HIS A 63 18.71 -9.92 -1.41
C HIS A 63 19.10 -9.31 -2.77
N LEU A 64 18.97 -8.00 -2.93
CA LEU A 64 19.30 -7.32 -4.17
C LEU A 64 20.82 -7.34 -4.45
N HIS A 65 21.64 -7.23 -3.41
CA HIS A 65 23.07 -7.40 -3.53
C HIS A 65 23.45 -8.83 -3.95
N ASP A 66 22.92 -9.84 -3.24
CA ASP A 66 23.33 -11.25 -3.42
C ASP A 66 22.88 -11.84 -4.75
N VAL A 67 21.70 -11.43 -5.24
CA VAL A 67 21.08 -12.01 -6.44
C VAL A 67 21.33 -11.19 -7.70
N TYR A 68 21.37 -9.86 -7.57
CA TYR A 68 21.41 -8.94 -8.70
C TYR A 68 22.64 -8.05 -8.73
N ASP A 69 23.58 -8.22 -7.78
CA ASP A 69 24.78 -7.36 -7.63
C ASP A 69 24.42 -5.86 -7.59
N GLN A 70 23.29 -5.54 -6.94
CA GLN A 70 22.75 -4.18 -6.85
C GLN A 70 22.88 -3.63 -5.43
N ASP A 71 23.71 -2.61 -5.26
CA ASP A 71 23.82 -1.87 -3.99
C ASP A 71 22.73 -0.80 -3.90
N LEU A 72 21.62 -1.14 -3.25
CA LEU A 72 20.58 -0.17 -2.88
C LEU A 72 20.75 0.23 -1.41
N ASP A 73 20.84 1.52 -1.15
CA ASP A 73 20.78 2.03 0.20
C ASP A 73 19.37 1.85 0.80
N ARG A 74 19.32 1.58 2.12
CA ARG A 74 18.05 1.44 2.87
C ARG A 74 17.13 2.65 2.72
N SER A 75 17.70 3.86 2.65
CA SER A 75 16.93 5.09 2.43
C SER A 75 16.24 5.11 1.07
N MET A 76 16.85 4.46 0.08
CA MET A 76 16.29 4.33 -1.26
C MET A 76 15.13 3.33 -1.28
N ILE A 77 15.26 2.21 -0.58
CA ILE A 77 14.18 1.24 -0.41
C ILE A 77 12.99 1.90 0.31
N SER A 78 13.25 2.65 1.39
CA SER A 78 12.19 3.40 2.07
C SER A 78 11.47 4.37 1.14
N ARG A 79 12.20 5.14 0.31
CA ARG A 79 11.57 6.04 -0.66
C ARG A 79 10.73 5.31 -1.71
N ILE A 80 11.15 4.13 -2.15
CA ILE A 80 10.37 3.32 -3.08
C ILE A 80 9.10 2.83 -2.41
N THR A 81 9.19 2.33 -1.18
CA THR A 81 7.99 1.87 -0.43
C THR A 81 7.05 3.02 -0.06
N ASP A 82 7.59 4.22 0.19
CA ASP A 82 6.78 5.41 0.47
C ASP A 82 5.92 5.85 -0.72
N THR A 83 6.31 5.50 -1.96
CA THR A 83 5.46 5.80 -3.15
C THR A 83 4.11 5.08 -3.12
N VAL A 84 4.04 3.94 -2.42
CA VAL A 84 2.81 3.15 -2.28
C VAL A 84 1.82 3.78 -1.30
N LEU A 85 2.28 4.69 -0.43
CA LEU A 85 1.40 5.32 0.58
C LEU A 85 0.25 6.11 -0.07
N GLY A 86 0.53 6.86 -1.14
CA GLY A 86 -0.51 7.59 -1.87
C GLY A 86 -1.56 6.67 -2.50
N ASP A 87 -1.13 5.54 -3.06
CA ASP A 87 -2.04 4.54 -3.62
C ASP A 87 -2.86 3.86 -2.51
N LEU A 88 -2.23 3.60 -1.34
CA LEU A 88 -2.91 3.03 -0.19
C LEU A 88 -3.97 3.99 0.37
N GLU A 89 -3.66 5.28 0.48
CA GLU A 89 -4.61 6.31 0.92
C GLU A 89 -5.79 6.44 -0.05
N ALA A 90 -5.51 6.44 -1.36
CA ALA A 90 -6.54 6.47 -2.40
C ALA A 90 -7.41 5.21 -2.34
N TRP A 91 -6.81 4.04 -2.15
CA TRP A 91 -7.54 2.78 -1.96
C TRP A 91 -8.40 2.80 -0.69
N GLN A 92 -7.85 3.25 0.45
CA GLN A 92 -8.56 3.34 1.73
C GLN A 92 -9.75 4.31 1.65
N SER A 93 -9.66 5.37 0.87
CA SER A 93 -10.71 6.40 0.73
C SER A 93 -11.65 6.20 -0.47
N ARG A 94 -11.46 5.14 -1.27
CA ARG A 94 -12.27 4.89 -2.47
C ARG A 94 -13.75 4.76 -2.14
N PRO A 95 -14.66 5.13 -3.07
CA PRO A 95 -16.07 4.82 -2.97
C PRO A 95 -16.32 3.30 -2.84
N LEU A 96 -17.34 2.93 -2.08
CA LEU A 96 -17.74 1.54 -1.85
C LEU A 96 -19.13 1.30 -2.43
N ASP A 97 -19.49 0.03 -2.57
CA ASP A 97 -20.84 -0.36 -2.99
C ASP A 97 -21.87 0.03 -1.92
N ALA A 98 -23.08 0.30 -2.38
CA ALA A 98 -24.14 0.74 -1.49
C ALA A 98 -24.64 -0.40 -0.56
N ILE A 99 -24.53 -1.65 -0.97
CA ILE A 99 -25.06 -2.81 -0.22
C ILE A 99 -24.00 -3.91 -0.17
N TYR A 100 -23.74 -4.37 1.05
CA TYR A 100 -22.95 -5.58 1.31
C TYR A 100 -23.83 -6.58 2.06
N PRO A 101 -24.28 -7.69 1.42
CA PRO A 101 -25.06 -8.74 2.10
C PRO A 101 -24.37 -9.26 3.35
N VAL A 102 -23.06 -9.43 3.32
CA VAL A 102 -22.28 -9.87 4.48
C VAL A 102 -21.07 -8.97 4.66
N MET A 103 -20.83 -8.54 5.88
CA MET A 103 -19.63 -7.84 6.30
C MET A 103 -18.95 -8.63 7.42
N LEU A 104 -17.64 -8.82 7.31
CA LEU A 104 -16.82 -9.50 8.31
C LEU A 104 -15.82 -8.51 8.89
N VAL A 105 -15.67 -8.54 10.20
CA VAL A 105 -14.70 -7.70 10.92
C VAL A 105 -13.79 -8.61 11.74
N ASP A 106 -12.49 -8.54 11.49
CA ASP A 106 -11.48 -9.31 12.20
C ASP A 106 -10.30 -8.44 12.62
N GLY A 107 -9.59 -8.84 13.66
CA GLY A 107 -8.46 -8.12 14.23
C GLY A 107 -7.16 -8.90 14.20
N ILE A 108 -6.16 -8.37 13.48
CA ILE A 108 -4.82 -8.95 13.38
C ILE A 108 -3.89 -8.23 14.35
N ARG A 109 -3.22 -8.96 15.23
CA ARG A 109 -2.22 -8.40 16.15
C ARG A 109 -0.87 -8.28 15.43
N ILE A 110 -0.35 -7.07 15.36
CA ILE A 110 0.96 -6.77 14.76
C ILE A 110 1.82 -5.95 15.72
N LYS A 111 3.13 -6.02 15.51
CA LYS A 111 4.11 -5.18 16.21
C LYS A 111 4.32 -3.90 15.39
N ILE A 112 3.96 -2.76 15.96
CA ILE A 112 4.18 -1.45 15.36
C ILE A 112 5.27 -0.75 16.15
N ARG A 113 6.22 -0.12 15.42
CA ARG A 113 7.24 0.75 16.01
C ARG A 113 6.81 2.20 15.83
N ASP A 114 6.42 2.81 16.95
CA ASP A 114 6.14 4.23 17.05
C ASP A 114 6.86 4.75 18.32
N GLY A 115 8.11 5.19 18.14
CA GLY A 115 9.05 5.43 19.25
C GLY A 115 9.50 4.13 19.94
N SER A 116 8.59 3.36 20.50
CA SER A 116 8.79 2.02 21.04
C SER A 116 8.02 0.95 20.25
N VAL A 117 8.46 -0.32 20.40
CA VAL A 117 7.74 -1.44 19.75
C VAL A 117 6.55 -1.82 20.64
N THR A 118 5.34 -1.66 20.11
CA THR A 118 4.09 -2.01 20.80
C THR A 118 3.26 -2.98 19.97
N ASN A 119 2.56 -3.89 20.66
CA ASN A 119 1.56 -4.72 20.00
C ASN A 119 0.29 -3.90 19.77
N ARG A 120 -0.13 -3.78 18.53
CA ARG A 120 -1.37 -3.11 18.15
C ARG A 120 -2.26 -4.08 17.37
N VAL A 121 -3.55 -3.88 17.46
CA VAL A 121 -4.51 -4.59 16.62
C VAL A 121 -4.79 -3.76 15.38
N VAL A 122 -4.69 -4.37 14.22
CA VAL A 122 -5.19 -3.80 12.96
C VAL A 122 -6.47 -4.53 12.62
N TYR A 123 -7.54 -3.80 12.52
CA TYR A 123 -8.85 -4.32 12.13
C TYR A 123 -9.00 -4.28 10.62
N VAL A 124 -9.42 -5.41 10.08
CA VAL A 124 -9.76 -5.60 8.68
C VAL A 124 -11.27 -5.69 8.57
N VAL A 125 -11.86 -4.88 7.71
CA VAL A 125 -13.27 -5.01 7.36
C VAL A 125 -13.36 -5.52 5.93
N MET A 126 -14.03 -6.66 5.75
CA MET A 126 -14.25 -7.29 4.46
C MET A 126 -15.74 -7.36 4.18
N GLY A 127 -16.17 -6.94 3.00
CA GLY A 127 -17.51 -7.09 2.49
C GLY A 127 -17.62 -8.23 1.48
N ILE A 128 -18.81 -8.83 1.38
CA ILE A 128 -19.20 -9.68 0.26
C ILE A 128 -20.13 -8.85 -0.59
N THR A 129 -19.81 -8.68 -1.87
CA THR A 129 -20.64 -7.90 -2.83
C THR A 129 -21.91 -8.68 -3.22
N MET A 130 -22.80 -8.02 -3.93
CA MET A 130 -24.02 -8.67 -4.45
C MET A 130 -23.72 -9.78 -5.46
N GLU A 131 -22.54 -9.73 -6.11
CA GLU A 131 -22.02 -10.75 -7.02
C GLU A 131 -21.35 -11.92 -6.30
N GLY A 132 -21.21 -11.84 -4.96
CA GLY A 132 -20.54 -12.87 -4.13
C GLY A 132 -19.03 -12.73 -4.06
N GLU A 133 -18.46 -11.63 -4.52
CA GLU A 133 -17.04 -11.36 -4.46
C GLU A 133 -16.61 -10.78 -3.11
N ARG A 134 -15.37 -11.05 -2.73
CA ARG A 134 -14.77 -10.50 -1.50
C ARG A 134 -14.10 -9.18 -1.79
N ASP A 135 -14.48 -8.15 -1.06
CA ASP A 135 -13.86 -6.84 -1.11
C ASP A 135 -13.33 -6.43 0.28
N ILE A 136 -12.06 -6.06 0.38
CA ILE A 136 -11.49 -5.49 1.61
C ILE A 136 -11.87 -4.01 1.65
N LEU A 137 -12.77 -3.65 2.54
CA LEU A 137 -13.32 -2.30 2.63
C LEU A 137 -12.36 -1.30 3.26
N GLY A 138 -11.47 -1.78 4.13
CA GLY A 138 -10.43 -0.95 4.73
C GLY A 138 -9.70 -1.64 5.87
N LEU A 139 -8.68 -0.92 6.37
CA LEU A 139 -7.80 -1.31 7.47
C LEU A 139 -7.74 -0.19 8.50
N TRP A 140 -7.93 -0.48 9.78
CA TRP A 140 -7.88 0.52 10.84
C TRP A 140 -6.98 0.06 11.99
N VAL A 141 -6.02 0.88 12.36
CA VAL A 141 -5.17 0.63 13.53
C VAL A 141 -5.95 0.94 14.79
N GLY A 142 -6.16 -0.07 15.62
CA GLY A 142 -6.88 0.07 16.87
C GLY A 142 -6.20 1.04 17.85
N PRO A 143 -6.95 1.66 18.78
CA PRO A 143 -6.42 2.59 19.77
C PRO A 143 -5.51 1.89 20.79
N THR A 144 -4.61 2.70 21.41
CA THR A 144 -3.69 2.27 22.46
C THR A 144 -4.44 2.04 23.75
N GLY A 145 -5.16 1.17 24.05
CA GLY A 145 -5.95 0.99 25.29
C GLY A 145 -7.16 0.10 25.10
N GLY A 146 -7.29 -0.44 23.90
CA GLY A 146 -8.36 -1.38 23.56
C GLY A 146 -9.51 -0.73 22.78
N GLU A 147 -10.41 -1.56 22.39
CA GLU A 147 -11.58 -1.22 21.61
C GLU A 147 -12.56 -0.33 22.38
N SER A 148 -13.17 0.61 21.70
CA SER A 148 -14.22 1.45 22.27
C SER A 148 -15.34 1.66 21.26
N SER A 149 -16.55 1.89 21.77
CA SER A 149 -17.70 2.23 20.91
C SER A 149 -17.45 3.47 20.04
N LYS A 150 -16.66 4.44 20.54
CA LYS A 150 -16.27 5.63 19.79
C LYS A 150 -15.37 5.30 18.58
N PHE A 151 -14.42 4.37 18.75
CA PHE A 151 -13.57 3.91 17.66
C PHE A 151 -14.41 3.24 16.57
N TRP A 152 -15.28 2.31 16.96
CA TRP A 152 -16.15 1.59 16.01
C TRP A 152 -17.15 2.51 15.33
N LEU A 153 -17.71 3.49 16.06
CA LEU A 153 -18.56 4.49 15.45
C LEU A 153 -17.82 5.29 14.36
N GLY A 154 -16.55 5.62 14.59
CA GLY A 154 -15.70 6.25 13.58
C GLY A 154 -15.54 5.38 12.34
N VAL A 155 -15.20 4.09 12.51
CA VAL A 155 -15.03 3.13 11.41
C VAL A 155 -16.32 2.96 10.62
N MET A 156 -17.45 2.73 11.29
CA MET A 156 -18.75 2.56 10.63
C MET A 156 -19.22 3.82 9.90
N THR A 157 -18.99 4.99 10.51
CA THR A 157 -19.31 6.29 9.88
C THR A 157 -18.46 6.52 8.62
N GLU A 158 -17.17 6.15 8.65
CA GLU A 158 -16.29 6.25 7.47
C GLU A 158 -16.80 5.36 6.33
N LEU A 159 -17.16 4.10 6.62
CA LEU A 159 -17.73 3.20 5.63
C LEU A 159 -19.02 3.77 5.01
N ARG A 160 -19.90 4.31 5.85
CA ARG A 160 -21.12 4.99 5.40
C ARG A 160 -20.83 6.19 4.51
N ASN A 161 -19.87 7.03 4.89
CA ASN A 161 -19.48 8.21 4.11
C ASN A 161 -18.87 7.82 2.75
N ARG A 162 -18.28 6.64 2.66
CA ARG A 162 -17.72 6.07 1.42
C ARG A 162 -18.79 5.40 0.54
N GLY A 163 -20.04 5.34 0.98
CA GLY A 163 -21.15 4.89 0.16
C GLY A 163 -21.96 3.70 0.71
N VAL A 164 -21.51 3.02 1.76
CA VAL A 164 -22.21 1.85 2.30
C VAL A 164 -23.53 2.30 2.95
N ALA A 165 -24.63 2.05 2.26
CA ALA A 165 -25.97 2.41 2.69
C ALA A 165 -26.60 1.33 3.59
N ASP A 166 -26.31 0.04 3.31
CA ASP A 166 -26.93 -1.07 4.05
C ASP A 166 -26.01 -2.30 4.15
N VAL A 167 -26.13 -3.03 5.28
CA VAL A 167 -25.42 -4.27 5.58
C VAL A 167 -26.41 -5.25 6.21
N LEU A 168 -26.66 -6.39 5.56
CA LEU A 168 -27.69 -7.33 6.03
C LEU A 168 -27.21 -8.19 7.20
N VAL A 169 -25.95 -8.66 7.13
CA VAL A 169 -25.33 -9.49 8.19
C VAL A 169 -23.93 -8.99 8.47
N LEU A 170 -23.62 -8.70 9.74
CA LEU A 170 -22.27 -8.40 10.16
C LEU A 170 -21.76 -9.48 11.12
N CYS A 171 -20.61 -10.07 10.77
CA CYS A 171 -19.94 -11.09 11.56
C CYS A 171 -18.66 -10.52 12.20
N CYS A 172 -18.49 -10.70 13.50
CA CYS A 172 -17.30 -10.28 14.23
C CYS A 172 -17.04 -11.21 15.43
N ASP A 173 -15.80 -11.26 15.89
CA ASP A 173 -15.41 -12.01 17.09
C ASP A 173 -15.46 -11.11 18.33
N GLY A 174 -16.63 -11.01 18.97
CA GLY A 174 -16.80 -10.45 20.32
C GLY A 174 -16.26 -9.02 20.55
N LEU A 175 -16.16 -8.19 19.51
CA LEU A 175 -15.57 -6.85 19.56
C LEU A 175 -16.45 -5.89 20.39
N LYS A 176 -15.86 -5.38 21.48
CA LYS A 176 -16.59 -4.51 22.42
C LYS A 176 -17.00 -3.19 21.77
N GLY A 177 -18.29 -2.85 21.89
CA GLY A 177 -18.85 -1.59 21.38
C GLY A 177 -19.14 -1.57 19.88
N LEU A 178 -18.77 -2.61 19.12
CA LEU A 178 -19.11 -2.72 17.70
C LEU A 178 -20.62 -2.88 17.48
N PRO A 179 -21.35 -3.73 18.22
CA PRO A 179 -22.81 -3.87 18.04
C PRO A 179 -23.59 -2.55 18.22
N ASP A 180 -23.15 -1.71 19.17
CA ASP A 180 -23.79 -0.42 19.41
C ASP A 180 -23.48 0.58 18.28
N ALA A 181 -22.24 0.56 17.77
CA ALA A 181 -21.84 1.39 16.63
C ALA A 181 -22.63 1.01 15.35
N ILE A 182 -22.85 -0.29 15.11
CA ILE A 182 -23.62 -0.79 13.98
C ILE A 182 -25.07 -0.25 14.05
N ARG A 183 -25.75 -0.45 15.19
CA ARG A 183 -27.13 0.04 15.38
C ARG A 183 -27.26 1.55 15.26
N GLY A 184 -26.19 2.29 15.60
CA GLY A 184 -26.15 3.75 15.44
C GLY A 184 -25.90 4.20 14.01
N THR A 185 -25.34 3.35 13.17
CA THR A 185 -24.99 3.68 11.78
C THR A 185 -26.03 3.17 10.79
N TRP A 186 -26.48 1.93 10.95
CA TRP A 186 -27.53 1.29 10.15
C TRP A 186 -28.62 0.78 11.10
N PRO A 187 -29.68 1.60 11.33
CA PRO A 187 -30.78 1.29 12.23
C PRO A 187 -31.73 0.20 11.71
#